data_95a0ef2dbe090cdf7ace80ce3038293c
#
_entry.id   95a0ef2dbe090cdf7ace80ce3038293c
#
_cell.length_a   1.000
_cell.length_b   1.000
_cell.length_c   1.000
_cell.angle_alpha   90.00
_cell.angle_beta   90.00
_cell.angle_gamma   90.00
#
_symmetry.space_group_name_H-M   'P 1'
#
loop_
_entity.id
_entity.type
_entity.pdbx_description
1 polymer ?
#
loop_
_entity_poly.entity_id
_entity_poly.type
_entity_poly.pdbx_seq_one_letter_code
_entity_poly.pdbx_strand_id
1 'polypeptide(L)'
;MRKNSGSESLIVRSGSSGMRWVMISFAFVATVLNYLHRLSFTYLTANGYLRGIIPDDTFGYIASAFFIAYMISNAFSGFVIDKLGTRIGYSLSMAFWTTAGILHALALTPFQFGFFRFMLGIGEAGNWPSAIKLISEWFPSNERSTASGIFNSGASVGAVVAPPLIAWLGTTYGWQLTFVVIGVLGYLWLAIFWFTYYTPKKVIKEAKARIIPPLKLLKNRFVSGLTLSKIFMDPVWYFITFWIGRYLADVYGWNLAKIGWFAMLPFIVADFGNILGGLFTQWIIKKGVPIPKARKIAVGIFGLTMALPLLLGPFVINGPIGALIVLAIAGFGYTAYSANTMAFPADVVPKSATASVWGIASVGAGLGGVIFQSISGVAIKNLSTNFDYEIAYSAVFIGYGFMALIGLSILLFLTGPVVRDKELQEYVDQD
;
A
#
# COMPACT_ATOMS: atom_id res chain seq x y z
N MET A 1 13.52 55.56 -15.34
CA MET A 1 13.25 54.42 -16.25
C MET A 1 13.28 53.13 -15.43
N ARG A 2 12.10 52.62 -15.02
CA ARG A 2 11.95 51.34 -14.34
C ARG A 2 11.79 50.28 -15.41
N LYS A 3 12.73 49.31 -15.50
CA LYS A 3 12.59 48.13 -16.30
C LYS A 3 11.59 47.21 -15.60
N ASN A 4 10.41 47.06 -16.22
CA ASN A 4 9.49 45.97 -15.91
C ASN A 4 10.15 44.65 -16.28
N SER A 5 10.51 43.85 -15.29
CA SER A 5 10.82 42.44 -15.49
C SER A 5 9.49 41.69 -15.62
N GLY A 6 9.04 41.52 -16.85
CA GLY A 6 7.91 40.70 -17.16
C GLY A 6 8.18 39.26 -16.70
N SER A 7 7.37 38.78 -15.74
CA SER A 7 7.26 37.38 -15.46
C SER A 7 6.56 36.70 -16.67
N GLU A 8 7.34 36.27 -17.64
CA GLU A 8 6.84 35.30 -18.63
C GLU A 8 6.36 34.05 -17.87
N SER A 9 5.05 33.94 -17.70
CA SER A 9 4.41 32.70 -17.33
C SER A 9 4.72 31.69 -18.43
N LEU A 10 5.73 30.84 -18.20
CA LEU A 10 6.08 29.71 -19.06
C LEU A 10 4.86 28.77 -19.11
N ILE A 11 4.02 28.97 -20.12
CA ILE A 11 2.94 28.04 -20.46
C ILE A 11 3.61 26.74 -20.89
N VAL A 12 3.67 25.81 -19.96
CA VAL A 12 4.08 24.43 -20.23
C VAL A 12 3.03 23.83 -21.17
N ARG A 13 3.35 23.74 -22.45
CA ARG A 13 2.58 22.86 -23.34
C ARG A 13 2.89 21.40 -22.92
N SER A 14 2.12 20.92 -21.91
CA SER A 14 2.00 19.48 -21.64
C SER A 14 1.54 18.80 -22.93
N GLY A 15 1.87 17.52 -23.07
CA GLY A 15 1.38 16.71 -24.20
C GLY A 15 -0.11 16.92 -24.40
N SER A 16 -0.65 16.62 -25.61
CA SER A 16 -2.03 16.96 -25.98
C SER A 16 -2.99 16.70 -24.82
N SER A 17 -3.90 17.64 -24.55
CA SER A 17 -4.75 17.64 -23.34
C SER A 17 -5.46 16.32 -23.06
N GLY A 18 -5.79 15.53 -24.09
CA GLY A 18 -6.40 14.20 -23.93
C GLY A 18 -5.41 13.10 -23.60
N MET A 19 -4.19 13.14 -24.17
CA MET A 19 -3.24 12.03 -24.03
C MET A 19 -2.71 11.84 -22.60
N ARG A 20 -2.58 12.91 -21.81
CA ARG A 20 -2.18 12.80 -20.40
C ARG A 20 -3.16 11.98 -19.57
N TRP A 21 -4.46 12.07 -19.85
CA TRP A 21 -5.48 11.27 -19.19
C TRP A 21 -5.41 9.79 -19.59
N VAL A 22 -5.04 9.50 -20.83
CA VAL A 22 -4.73 8.13 -21.28
C VAL A 22 -3.50 7.59 -20.54
N MET A 23 -2.45 8.41 -20.36
CA MET A 23 -1.26 7.98 -19.64
C MET A 23 -1.54 7.66 -18.17
N ILE A 24 -2.35 8.47 -17.47
CA ILE A 24 -2.68 8.15 -16.08
C ILE A 24 -3.61 6.94 -15.97
N SER A 25 -4.45 6.67 -16.96
CA SER A 25 -5.25 5.45 -17.01
C SER A 25 -4.38 4.20 -17.10
N PHE A 26 -3.24 4.26 -17.79
CA PHE A 26 -2.26 3.17 -17.74
C PHE A 26 -1.72 2.94 -16.33
N ALA A 27 -1.34 3.98 -15.61
CA ALA A 27 -0.86 3.84 -14.24
C ALA A 27 -1.96 3.31 -13.29
N PHE A 28 -3.19 3.75 -13.46
CA PHE A 28 -4.36 3.23 -12.75
C PHE A 28 -4.55 1.73 -13.00
N VAL A 29 -4.62 1.30 -14.27
CA VAL A 29 -4.81 -0.12 -14.62
C VAL A 29 -3.63 -0.98 -14.16
N ALA A 30 -2.39 -0.48 -14.28
CA ALA A 30 -1.21 -1.18 -13.76
C ALA A 30 -1.33 -1.43 -12.26
N THR A 31 -1.87 -0.47 -11.50
CA THR A 31 -2.06 -0.62 -10.05
C THR A 31 -3.19 -1.60 -9.72
N VAL A 32 -4.28 -1.60 -10.49
CA VAL A 32 -5.31 -2.65 -10.39
C VAL A 32 -4.70 -4.03 -10.61
N LEU A 33 -3.93 -4.21 -11.69
CA LEU A 33 -3.25 -5.48 -12.00
C LEU A 33 -2.25 -5.88 -10.91
N ASN A 34 -1.52 -4.93 -10.34
CA ASN A 34 -0.62 -5.15 -9.21
C ASN A 34 -1.37 -5.77 -8.02
N TYR A 35 -2.53 -5.23 -7.65
CA TYR A 35 -3.35 -5.79 -6.58
C TYR A 35 -3.96 -7.14 -6.94
N LEU A 36 -4.34 -7.38 -8.19
CA LEU A 36 -4.79 -8.70 -8.65
C LEU A 36 -3.69 -9.75 -8.48
N HIS A 37 -2.45 -9.47 -8.89
CA HIS A 37 -1.31 -10.38 -8.70
C HIS A 37 -1.02 -10.61 -7.22
N ARG A 38 -1.02 -9.55 -6.42
CA ARG A 38 -0.74 -9.61 -4.98
C ARG A 38 -1.76 -10.46 -4.23
N LEU A 39 -3.05 -10.30 -4.52
CA LEU A 39 -4.14 -10.94 -3.80
C LEU A 39 -4.48 -12.34 -4.32
N SER A 40 -4.05 -12.71 -5.55
CA SER A 40 -4.35 -14.04 -6.11
C SER A 40 -3.88 -15.17 -5.20
N PHE A 41 -2.66 -15.11 -4.69
CA PHE A 41 -2.15 -16.10 -3.76
C PHE A 41 -2.99 -16.18 -2.48
N THR A 42 -3.35 -15.05 -1.92
CA THR A 42 -4.15 -14.95 -0.69
C THR A 42 -5.48 -15.70 -0.81
N TYR A 43 -6.25 -15.39 -1.85
CA TYR A 43 -7.57 -15.97 -2.02
C TYR A 43 -7.53 -17.43 -2.49
N LEU A 44 -6.58 -17.79 -3.37
CA LEU A 44 -6.44 -19.16 -3.85
C LEU A 44 -5.94 -20.12 -2.76
N THR A 45 -5.21 -19.62 -1.75
CA THR A 45 -4.78 -20.41 -0.59
C THR A 45 -5.81 -20.45 0.54
N ALA A 46 -6.88 -19.65 0.48
CA ALA A 46 -7.89 -19.58 1.53
C ALA A 46 -8.72 -20.87 1.61
N ASN A 47 -8.92 -21.58 0.52
CA ASN A 47 -9.76 -22.75 0.48
C ASN A 47 -9.08 -23.87 -0.32
N GLY A 48 -9.23 -25.11 0.11
CA GLY A 48 -8.92 -26.42 -0.46
C GLY A 48 -7.86 -26.61 -1.55
N TYR A 49 -7.79 -25.68 -2.51
CA TYR A 49 -6.94 -25.79 -3.69
C TYR A 49 -5.45 -25.85 -3.39
N LEU A 50 -4.95 -24.98 -2.52
CA LEU A 50 -3.52 -24.90 -2.19
C LEU A 50 -3.24 -25.17 -0.70
N ARG A 51 -4.28 -25.35 0.12
CA ARG A 51 -4.11 -25.50 1.57
C ARG A 51 -3.33 -26.75 1.97
N GLY A 52 -3.50 -27.83 1.24
CA GLY A 52 -2.73 -29.07 1.45
C GLY A 52 -1.23 -28.91 1.19
N ILE A 53 -0.86 -27.91 0.35
CA ILE A 53 0.55 -27.61 0.02
C ILE A 53 1.10 -26.53 0.94
N ILE A 54 0.26 -25.57 1.40
CA ILE A 54 0.67 -24.37 2.11
C ILE A 54 -0.06 -24.26 3.46
N PRO A 55 0.47 -24.88 4.54
CA PRO A 55 0.01 -24.70 5.91
C PRO A 55 0.07 -23.22 6.36
N ASP A 56 -0.56 -22.89 7.52
CA ASP A 56 -0.70 -21.50 7.98
C ASP A 56 0.64 -20.82 8.32
N ASP A 57 1.55 -21.54 8.98
CA ASP A 57 2.90 -21.03 9.25
C ASP A 57 3.66 -20.75 7.95
N THR A 58 3.60 -21.68 7.03
CA THR A 58 4.24 -21.56 5.71
C THR A 58 3.64 -20.43 4.88
N PHE A 59 2.32 -20.21 4.98
CA PHE A 59 1.67 -19.04 4.35
C PHE A 59 2.25 -17.71 4.87
N GLY A 60 2.42 -17.58 6.19
CA GLY A 60 3.02 -16.40 6.78
C GLY A 60 4.44 -16.14 6.27
N TYR A 61 5.28 -17.18 6.16
CA TYR A 61 6.64 -17.06 5.61
C TYR A 61 6.66 -16.69 4.13
N ILE A 62 5.76 -17.27 3.33
CA ILE A 62 5.63 -16.94 1.90
C ILE A 62 5.17 -15.48 1.72
N ALA A 63 4.21 -15.02 2.54
CA ALA A 63 3.80 -13.63 2.54
C ALA A 63 4.94 -12.69 2.95
N SER A 64 5.74 -13.08 3.95
CA SER A 64 6.91 -12.31 4.39
C SER A 64 8.00 -12.23 3.31
N ALA A 65 8.21 -13.27 2.50
CA ALA A 65 9.16 -13.26 1.40
C ALA A 65 8.84 -12.14 0.38
N PHE A 66 7.57 -11.90 0.10
CA PHE A 66 7.13 -10.77 -0.72
C PHE A 66 7.53 -9.43 -0.08
N PHE A 67 7.24 -9.23 1.22
CA PHE A 67 7.54 -7.99 1.90
C PHE A 67 9.03 -7.70 2.01
N ILE A 68 9.88 -8.72 2.21
CA ILE A 68 11.35 -8.57 2.21
C ILE A 68 11.80 -8.02 0.85
N ALA A 69 11.40 -8.67 -0.23
CA ALA A 69 11.77 -8.27 -1.58
C ALA A 69 11.25 -6.87 -1.93
N TYR A 70 9.98 -6.61 -1.64
CA TYR A 70 9.33 -5.34 -1.90
C TYR A 70 10.00 -4.18 -1.14
N MET A 71 10.33 -4.38 0.15
CA MET A 71 11.00 -3.38 0.99
C MET A 71 12.39 -3.05 0.45
N ILE A 72 13.20 -4.07 0.16
CA ILE A 72 14.56 -3.88 -0.37
C ILE A 72 14.50 -3.19 -1.74
N SER A 73 13.63 -3.68 -2.62
CA SER A 73 13.56 -3.15 -3.97
C SER A 73 13.00 -1.73 -4.05
N ASN A 74 12.11 -1.33 -3.14
CA ASN A 74 11.62 0.05 -3.05
C ASN A 74 12.76 1.05 -2.79
N ALA A 75 13.82 0.66 -2.06
CA ALA A 75 14.95 1.53 -1.80
C ALA A 75 15.72 1.91 -3.09
N PHE A 76 15.67 1.05 -4.11
CA PHE A 76 16.44 1.21 -5.35
C PHE A 76 15.58 1.48 -6.58
N SER A 77 14.30 1.12 -6.55
CA SER A 77 13.41 1.17 -7.72
C SER A 77 13.30 2.58 -8.31
N GLY A 78 13.21 3.62 -7.49
CA GLY A 78 13.17 4.99 -7.94
C GLY A 78 14.42 5.36 -8.76
N PHE A 79 15.61 5.00 -8.28
CA PHE A 79 16.86 5.25 -8.99
C PHE A 79 16.93 4.51 -10.34
N VAL A 80 16.49 3.25 -10.36
CA VAL A 80 16.43 2.44 -11.59
C VAL A 80 15.48 3.06 -12.61
N ILE A 81 14.28 3.48 -12.18
CA ILE A 81 13.29 4.13 -13.04
C ILE A 81 13.82 5.48 -13.55
N ASP A 82 14.52 6.24 -12.71
CA ASP A 82 15.11 7.52 -13.12
C ASP A 82 16.20 7.34 -14.18
N LYS A 83 17.02 6.31 -14.06
CA LYS A 83 18.09 6.01 -15.02
C LYS A 83 17.55 5.48 -16.35
N LEU A 84 16.56 4.57 -16.31
CA LEU A 84 16.02 3.92 -17.52
C LEU A 84 14.97 4.77 -18.24
N GLY A 85 14.35 5.74 -17.54
CA GLY A 85 13.18 6.48 -18.01
C GLY A 85 11.88 5.70 -17.83
N THR A 86 10.76 6.41 -17.88
CA THR A 86 9.43 5.85 -17.57
C THR A 86 9.04 4.71 -18.50
N ARG A 87 9.26 4.86 -19.82
CA ARG A 87 8.87 3.82 -20.79
C ARG A 87 9.53 2.48 -20.50
N ILE A 88 10.85 2.47 -20.39
CA ILE A 88 11.62 1.22 -20.20
C ILE A 88 11.45 0.73 -18.76
N GLY A 89 11.61 1.61 -17.78
CA GLY A 89 11.56 1.24 -16.38
C GLY A 89 10.21 0.66 -15.95
N TYR A 90 9.10 1.29 -16.35
CA TYR A 90 7.76 0.77 -16.05
C TYR A 90 7.49 -0.54 -16.78
N SER A 91 7.89 -0.63 -18.06
CA SER A 91 7.73 -1.86 -18.85
C SER A 91 8.52 -3.04 -18.26
N LEU A 92 9.76 -2.82 -17.83
CA LEU A 92 10.56 -3.86 -17.18
C LEU A 92 9.95 -4.30 -15.84
N SER A 93 9.51 -3.36 -15.02
CA SER A 93 8.81 -3.68 -13.76
C SER A 93 7.56 -4.51 -14.03
N MET A 94 6.69 -4.08 -14.96
CA MET A 94 5.48 -4.80 -15.34
C MET A 94 5.81 -6.20 -15.87
N ALA A 95 6.74 -6.32 -16.80
CA ALA A 95 7.15 -7.60 -17.35
C ALA A 95 7.64 -8.56 -16.26
N PHE A 96 8.48 -8.05 -15.33
CA PHE A 96 9.06 -8.85 -14.28
C PHE A 96 8.01 -9.37 -13.29
N TRP A 97 7.12 -8.50 -12.75
CA TRP A 97 6.10 -8.97 -11.81
C TRP A 97 5.03 -9.83 -12.48
N THR A 98 4.68 -9.53 -13.73
CA THR A 98 3.73 -10.35 -14.50
C THR A 98 4.28 -11.75 -14.75
N THR A 99 5.55 -11.86 -15.15
CA THR A 99 6.24 -13.15 -15.27
C THR A 99 6.25 -13.91 -13.96
N ALA A 100 6.65 -13.24 -12.85
CA ALA A 100 6.63 -13.84 -11.52
C ALA A 100 5.21 -14.30 -11.13
N GLY A 101 4.19 -13.51 -11.49
CA GLY A 101 2.78 -13.87 -11.29
C GLY A 101 2.39 -15.15 -12.02
N ILE A 102 2.73 -15.28 -13.31
CA ILE A 102 2.45 -16.50 -14.12
C ILE A 102 3.21 -17.71 -13.57
N LEU A 103 4.46 -17.54 -13.13
CA LEU A 103 5.26 -18.63 -12.60
C LEU A 103 4.67 -19.29 -11.36
N HIS A 104 3.79 -18.60 -10.60
CA HIS A 104 3.03 -19.25 -9.52
C HIS A 104 2.18 -20.42 -10.02
N ALA A 105 1.70 -20.40 -11.27
CA ALA A 105 0.95 -21.51 -11.86
C ALA A 105 1.77 -22.81 -11.98
N LEU A 106 3.09 -22.72 -11.96
CA LEU A 106 4.02 -23.86 -12.04
C LEU A 106 4.53 -24.31 -10.68
N ALA A 107 4.16 -23.61 -9.59
CA ALA A 107 4.64 -23.92 -8.25
C ALA A 107 3.97 -25.17 -7.68
N LEU A 108 4.77 -26.13 -7.25
CA LEU A 108 4.35 -27.39 -6.64
C LEU A 108 4.76 -27.50 -5.17
N THR A 109 5.67 -26.65 -4.71
CA THR A 109 6.19 -26.68 -3.35
C THR A 109 6.11 -25.31 -2.67
N PRO A 110 6.04 -25.25 -1.33
CA PRO A 110 6.04 -23.98 -0.60
C PRO A 110 7.24 -23.08 -0.93
N PHE A 111 8.41 -23.69 -1.14
CA PHE A 111 9.63 -22.95 -1.53
C PHE A 111 9.46 -22.24 -2.86
N GLN A 112 8.89 -22.91 -3.87
CA GLN A 112 8.63 -22.29 -5.18
C GLN A 112 7.65 -21.13 -5.08
N PHE A 113 6.57 -21.27 -4.29
CA PHE A 113 5.65 -20.16 -4.01
C PHE A 113 6.38 -18.99 -3.33
N GLY A 114 7.21 -19.25 -2.33
CA GLY A 114 8.01 -18.24 -1.64
C GLY A 114 8.99 -17.53 -2.60
N PHE A 115 9.66 -18.29 -3.45
CA PHE A 115 10.58 -17.74 -4.45
C PHE A 115 9.86 -16.85 -5.47
N PHE A 116 8.72 -17.29 -6.02
CA PHE A 116 7.96 -16.47 -6.96
C PHE A 116 7.30 -15.26 -6.29
N ARG A 117 6.93 -15.36 -5.02
CA ARG A 117 6.50 -14.21 -4.21
C ARG A 117 7.61 -13.19 -3.98
N PHE A 118 8.82 -13.66 -3.74
CA PHE A 118 9.99 -12.79 -3.65
C PHE A 118 10.25 -12.06 -4.98
N MET A 119 10.24 -12.80 -6.09
CA MET A 119 10.35 -12.18 -7.44
C MET A 119 9.22 -11.18 -7.69
N LEU A 120 7.98 -11.51 -7.35
CA LEU A 120 6.83 -10.61 -7.49
C LEU A 120 7.07 -9.30 -6.72
N GLY A 121 7.57 -9.37 -5.48
CA GLY A 121 7.89 -8.21 -4.66
C GLY A 121 8.94 -7.30 -5.30
N ILE A 122 9.98 -7.88 -5.93
CA ILE A 122 10.99 -7.10 -6.67
C ILE A 122 10.32 -6.29 -7.80
N GLY A 123 9.51 -6.96 -8.62
CA GLY A 123 8.88 -6.31 -9.78
C GLY A 123 7.88 -5.24 -9.39
N GLU A 124 7.02 -5.53 -8.41
CA GLU A 124 5.96 -4.62 -7.96
C GLU A 124 6.48 -3.32 -7.34
N ALA A 125 7.69 -3.33 -6.78
CA ALA A 125 8.33 -2.16 -6.19
C ALA A 125 8.54 -1.01 -7.20
N GLY A 126 8.58 -1.30 -8.49
CA GLY A 126 8.72 -0.29 -9.53
C GLY A 126 7.42 0.45 -9.89
N ASN A 127 6.25 -0.04 -9.49
CA ASN A 127 4.96 0.55 -9.88
C ASN A 127 4.80 2.01 -9.40
N TRP A 128 5.00 2.27 -8.10
CA TRP A 128 4.84 3.59 -7.50
C TRP A 128 5.82 4.64 -8.06
N PRO A 129 7.14 4.38 -8.11
CA PRO A 129 8.09 5.32 -8.71
C PRO A 129 7.80 5.60 -10.19
N SER A 130 7.43 4.58 -10.95
CA SER A 130 7.09 4.74 -12.38
C SER A 130 5.86 5.62 -12.58
N ALA A 131 4.81 5.43 -11.78
CA ALA A 131 3.60 6.24 -11.85
C ALA A 131 3.87 7.70 -11.44
N ILE A 132 4.63 7.93 -10.36
CA ILE A 132 4.99 9.28 -9.92
C ILE A 132 5.81 9.99 -11.01
N LYS A 133 6.76 9.31 -11.64
CA LYS A 133 7.54 9.86 -12.74
C LYS A 133 6.68 10.15 -13.96
N LEU A 134 5.78 9.24 -14.37
CA LEU A 134 4.81 9.46 -15.43
C LEU A 134 3.97 10.71 -15.16
N ILE A 135 3.45 10.88 -13.94
CA ILE A 135 2.68 12.07 -13.55
C ILE A 135 3.52 13.33 -13.67
N SER A 136 4.79 13.31 -13.24
CA SER A 136 5.68 14.45 -13.33
C SER A 136 6.01 14.85 -14.77
N GLU A 137 6.09 13.89 -15.69
CA GLU A 137 6.39 14.09 -17.11
C GLU A 137 5.18 14.61 -17.91
N TRP A 138 3.96 14.17 -17.56
CA TRP A 138 2.76 14.42 -18.35
C TRP A 138 1.85 15.51 -17.80
N PHE A 139 1.89 15.78 -16.49
CA PHE A 139 0.97 16.70 -15.83
C PHE A 139 1.65 17.98 -15.33
N PRO A 140 1.03 19.15 -15.56
CA PRO A 140 1.47 20.39 -14.96
C PRO A 140 1.26 20.34 -13.44
N SER A 141 2.03 21.14 -12.69
CA SER A 141 2.07 21.08 -11.23
C SER A 141 0.71 21.22 -10.54
N ASN A 142 -0.20 22.02 -11.10
CA ASN A 142 -1.55 22.25 -10.58
C ASN A 142 -2.50 21.05 -10.77
N GLU A 143 -2.20 20.09 -11.65
CA GLU A 143 -3.02 18.90 -11.91
C GLU A 143 -2.41 17.60 -11.38
N ARG A 144 -1.15 17.62 -10.94
CA ARG A 144 -0.44 16.43 -10.43
C ARG A 144 -1.17 15.77 -9.26
N SER A 145 -1.79 16.56 -8.38
CA SER A 145 -2.55 16.04 -7.24
C SER A 145 -3.76 15.19 -7.69
N THR A 146 -4.51 15.69 -8.68
CA THR A 146 -5.64 14.96 -9.27
C THR A 146 -5.17 13.68 -9.96
N ALA A 147 -4.10 13.75 -10.74
CA ALA A 147 -3.54 12.58 -11.40
C ALA A 147 -3.05 11.53 -10.39
N SER A 148 -2.39 11.95 -9.29
CA SER A 148 -2.01 11.06 -8.20
C SER A 148 -3.20 10.41 -7.52
N GLY A 149 -4.30 11.15 -7.34
CA GLY A 149 -5.55 10.61 -6.81
C GLY A 149 -6.13 9.49 -7.69
N ILE A 150 -6.16 9.70 -9.01
CA ILE A 150 -6.62 8.69 -9.97
C ILE A 150 -5.70 7.45 -9.92
N PHE A 151 -4.40 7.63 -9.92
CA PHE A 151 -3.46 6.53 -9.80
C PHE A 151 -3.69 5.72 -8.50
N ASN A 152 -3.80 6.41 -7.36
CA ASN A 152 -4.00 5.77 -6.06
C ASN A 152 -5.32 5.02 -5.96
N SER A 153 -6.38 5.50 -6.61
CA SER A 153 -7.66 4.80 -6.63
C SER A 153 -7.60 3.44 -7.34
N GLY A 154 -6.58 3.20 -8.17
CA GLY A 154 -6.31 1.89 -8.75
C GLY A 154 -6.02 0.82 -7.68
N ALA A 155 -5.40 1.18 -6.56
CA ALA A 155 -5.17 0.26 -5.45
C ALA A 155 -6.48 -0.17 -4.78
N SER A 156 -7.37 0.80 -4.52
CA SER A 156 -8.69 0.56 -3.94
C SER A 156 -9.57 -0.30 -4.85
N VAL A 157 -9.67 0.10 -6.12
CA VAL A 157 -10.43 -0.66 -7.12
C VAL A 157 -9.87 -2.08 -7.26
N GLY A 158 -8.54 -2.23 -7.30
CA GLY A 158 -7.88 -3.53 -7.35
C GLY A 158 -8.20 -4.41 -6.14
N ALA A 159 -8.18 -3.84 -4.93
CA ALA A 159 -8.53 -4.55 -3.70
C ALA A 159 -10.00 -5.00 -3.65
N VAL A 160 -10.92 -4.20 -4.19
CA VAL A 160 -12.36 -4.53 -4.26
C VAL A 160 -12.64 -5.57 -5.34
N VAL A 161 -12.02 -5.43 -6.52
CA VAL A 161 -12.26 -6.31 -7.68
C VAL A 161 -11.57 -7.66 -7.55
N ALA A 162 -10.42 -7.71 -6.86
CA ALA A 162 -9.62 -8.93 -6.78
C ALA A 162 -10.36 -10.12 -6.15
N PRO A 163 -11.01 -10.02 -4.97
CA PRO A 163 -11.67 -11.16 -4.35
C PRO A 163 -12.71 -11.84 -5.26
N PRO A 164 -13.71 -11.14 -5.82
CA PRO A 164 -14.73 -11.79 -6.66
C PRO A 164 -14.15 -12.30 -7.98
N LEU A 165 -13.21 -11.58 -8.61
CA LEU A 165 -12.59 -12.01 -9.86
C LEU A 165 -11.74 -13.27 -9.67
N ILE A 166 -10.91 -13.30 -8.64
CA ILE A 166 -10.04 -14.45 -8.32
C ILE A 166 -10.90 -15.65 -7.93
N ALA A 167 -11.97 -15.42 -7.16
CA ALA A 167 -12.89 -16.48 -6.78
C ALA A 167 -13.60 -17.08 -8.00
N TRP A 168 -14.09 -16.24 -8.91
CA TRP A 168 -14.71 -16.69 -10.15
C TRP A 168 -13.76 -17.48 -11.03
N LEU A 169 -12.57 -16.96 -11.29
CA LEU A 169 -11.55 -17.66 -12.07
C LEU A 169 -11.10 -18.95 -11.40
N GLY A 170 -10.85 -18.93 -10.10
CA GLY A 170 -10.37 -20.08 -9.34
C GLY A 170 -11.38 -21.21 -9.25
N THR A 171 -12.67 -20.90 -9.12
CA THR A 171 -13.73 -21.90 -9.06
C THR A 171 -14.10 -22.46 -10.44
N THR A 172 -13.98 -21.64 -11.50
CA THR A 172 -14.37 -22.03 -12.86
C THR A 172 -13.24 -22.73 -13.60
N TYR A 173 -12.02 -22.23 -13.47
CA TYR A 173 -10.87 -22.67 -14.30
C TYR A 173 -9.70 -23.24 -13.48
N GLY A 174 -9.78 -23.20 -12.14
CA GLY A 174 -8.72 -23.65 -11.26
C GLY A 174 -7.66 -22.57 -10.97
N TRP A 175 -6.84 -22.86 -9.96
CA TRP A 175 -5.89 -21.88 -9.43
C TRP A 175 -4.74 -21.57 -10.41
N GLN A 176 -4.25 -22.57 -11.16
CA GLN A 176 -3.16 -22.37 -12.13
C GLN A 176 -3.58 -21.37 -13.21
N LEU A 177 -4.77 -21.60 -13.83
CA LEU A 177 -5.23 -20.75 -14.91
C LEU A 177 -5.57 -19.34 -14.40
N THR A 178 -5.96 -19.18 -13.13
CA THR A 178 -6.16 -17.86 -12.52
C THR A 178 -4.88 -17.02 -12.55
N PHE A 179 -3.72 -17.57 -12.17
CA PHE A 179 -2.44 -16.87 -12.26
C PHE A 179 -2.06 -16.54 -13.72
N VAL A 180 -2.30 -17.49 -14.63
CA VAL A 180 -2.00 -17.28 -16.07
C VAL A 180 -2.87 -16.18 -16.65
N VAL A 181 -4.19 -16.18 -16.41
CA VAL A 181 -5.12 -15.16 -16.94
C VAL A 181 -4.74 -13.77 -16.45
N ILE A 182 -4.48 -13.60 -15.13
CA ILE A 182 -4.08 -12.31 -14.58
C ILE A 182 -2.73 -11.87 -15.19
N GLY A 183 -1.81 -12.80 -15.40
CA GLY A 183 -0.55 -12.51 -16.05
C GLY A 183 -0.70 -12.13 -17.52
N VAL A 184 -1.58 -12.79 -18.28
CA VAL A 184 -1.88 -12.42 -19.67
C VAL A 184 -2.42 -11.00 -19.76
N LEU A 185 -3.30 -10.59 -18.81
CA LEU A 185 -3.77 -9.21 -18.73
C LEU A 185 -2.61 -8.22 -18.50
N GLY A 186 -1.61 -8.59 -17.69
CA GLY A 186 -0.41 -7.79 -17.48
C GLY A 186 0.43 -7.65 -18.76
N TYR A 187 0.61 -8.71 -19.52
CA TYR A 187 1.31 -8.64 -20.81
C TYR A 187 0.52 -7.87 -21.88
N LEU A 188 -0.79 -7.99 -21.90
CA LEU A 188 -1.64 -7.17 -22.77
C LEU A 188 -1.48 -5.68 -22.44
N TRP A 189 -1.52 -5.31 -21.15
CA TRP A 189 -1.22 -3.96 -20.72
C TRP A 189 0.18 -3.51 -21.19
N LEU A 190 1.19 -4.35 -21.00
CA LEU A 190 2.57 -4.07 -21.41
C LEU A 190 2.68 -3.78 -22.91
N ALA A 191 2.05 -4.60 -23.74
CA ALA A 191 2.06 -4.43 -25.19
C ALA A 191 1.41 -3.08 -25.58
N ILE A 192 0.22 -2.79 -25.06
CA ILE A 192 -0.50 -1.54 -25.35
C ILE A 192 0.31 -0.33 -24.84
N PHE A 193 0.84 -0.39 -23.62
CA PHE A 193 1.66 0.69 -23.05
C PHE A 193 2.91 0.93 -23.88
N TRP A 194 3.62 -0.13 -24.28
CA TRP A 194 4.86 -0.01 -25.08
C TRP A 194 4.67 0.72 -26.40
N PHE A 195 3.58 0.48 -27.11
CA PHE A 195 3.29 1.16 -28.38
C PHE A 195 2.64 2.53 -28.21
N THR A 196 1.99 2.80 -27.08
CA THR A 196 1.26 4.05 -26.86
C THR A 196 2.10 5.10 -26.15
N TYR A 197 3.00 4.68 -25.23
CA TYR A 197 3.77 5.61 -24.42
C TYR A 197 4.93 6.25 -25.20
N TYR A 198 5.05 7.56 -25.07
CA TYR A 198 6.22 8.32 -25.51
C TYR A 198 6.59 9.37 -24.43
N THR A 199 7.88 9.70 -24.33
CA THR A 199 8.34 10.75 -23.41
C THR A 199 8.04 12.12 -24.01
N PRO A 200 7.33 13.03 -23.30
CA PRO A 200 7.07 14.37 -23.81
C PRO A 200 8.36 15.14 -24.11
N LYS A 201 8.41 15.92 -25.20
CA LYS A 201 9.62 16.64 -25.65
C LYS A 201 10.13 17.72 -24.71
N LYS A 202 9.36 18.15 -23.70
CA LYS A 202 9.74 19.12 -22.66
C LYS A 202 9.52 18.53 -21.28
N VAL A 203 10.51 17.79 -20.79
CA VAL A 203 10.64 17.56 -19.35
C VAL A 203 11.38 18.77 -18.80
N ILE A 204 10.71 19.61 -18.02
CA ILE A 204 11.37 20.70 -17.29
C ILE A 204 12.25 20.02 -16.25
N LYS A 205 13.56 20.16 -16.39
CA LYS A 205 14.50 19.85 -15.30
C LYS A 205 14.21 20.85 -14.18
N GLU A 206 13.40 20.47 -13.20
CA GLU A 206 13.35 21.21 -11.95
C GLU A 206 14.77 21.22 -11.36
N ALA A 207 15.19 22.36 -10.81
CA ALA A 207 16.49 22.48 -10.14
C ALA A 207 16.61 21.33 -9.13
N LYS A 208 17.73 20.62 -9.18
CA LYS A 208 18.01 19.53 -8.24
C LYS A 208 18.12 20.13 -6.84
N ALA A 209 17.05 20.07 -6.07
CA ALA A 209 17.13 20.39 -4.66
C ALA A 209 18.13 19.44 -3.97
N ARG A 210 18.88 19.95 -3.01
CA ARG A 210 19.85 19.17 -2.26
C ARG A 210 19.17 18.00 -1.56
N ILE A 211 19.67 16.79 -1.83
CA ILE A 211 19.15 15.57 -1.21
C ILE A 211 19.69 15.46 0.21
N ILE A 212 18.80 15.40 1.20
CA ILE A 212 19.20 15.18 2.59
C ILE A 212 19.53 13.70 2.76
N PRO A 213 20.72 13.33 3.29
CA PRO A 213 21.10 11.94 3.49
C PRO A 213 20.09 11.20 4.39
N PRO A 214 19.72 9.94 4.07
CA PRO A 214 18.74 9.16 4.86
C PRO A 214 19.09 9.05 6.35
N LEU A 215 20.38 8.89 6.69
CA LEU A 215 20.85 8.83 8.07
C LEU A 215 20.63 10.15 8.83
N LYS A 216 20.70 11.31 8.15
CA LYS A 216 20.39 12.61 8.76
C LYS A 216 18.89 12.73 9.01
N LEU A 217 18.06 12.24 8.08
CA LEU A 217 16.61 12.19 8.25
C LEU A 217 16.20 11.28 9.40
N LEU A 218 16.81 10.10 9.54
CA LEU A 218 16.54 9.17 10.64
C LEU A 218 16.90 9.71 12.04
N LYS A 219 17.85 10.67 12.13
CA LYS A 219 18.14 11.37 13.39
C LYS A 219 17.02 12.34 13.80
N ASN A 220 16.20 12.77 12.87
CA ASN A 220 15.04 13.59 13.17
C ASN A 220 13.99 12.78 13.93
N ARG A 221 13.60 13.29 15.11
CA ARG A 221 12.65 12.63 16.02
C ARG A 221 11.30 12.31 15.38
N PHE A 222 10.84 13.17 14.48
CA PHE A 222 9.59 12.95 13.75
C PHE A 222 9.72 11.78 12.78
N VAL A 223 10.80 11.75 11.98
CA VAL A 223 11.03 10.71 10.97
C VAL A 223 11.21 9.34 11.62
N SER A 224 12.04 9.24 12.66
CA SER A 224 12.25 7.99 13.39
C SER A 224 10.98 7.51 14.10
N GLY A 225 10.22 8.41 14.72
CA GLY A 225 8.94 8.10 15.36
C GLY A 225 7.88 7.64 14.36
N LEU A 226 7.78 8.28 13.19
CA LEU A 226 6.89 7.85 12.12
C LEU A 226 7.27 6.47 11.59
N THR A 227 8.56 6.23 11.34
CA THR A 227 9.07 4.94 10.86
C THR A 227 8.79 3.82 11.86
N LEU A 228 9.08 4.07 13.14
CA LEU A 228 8.82 3.09 14.20
C LEU A 228 7.33 2.82 14.39
N SER A 229 6.48 3.85 14.32
CA SER A 229 5.03 3.69 14.37
C SER A 229 4.52 2.77 13.25
N LYS A 230 5.02 2.93 12.02
CA LYS A 230 4.60 2.12 10.87
C LYS A 230 4.96 0.64 10.99
N ILE A 231 5.99 0.28 11.78
CA ILE A 231 6.30 -1.13 12.08
C ILE A 231 5.10 -1.83 12.75
N PHE A 232 4.33 -1.10 13.55
CA PHE A 232 3.21 -1.65 14.31
C PHE A 232 1.84 -1.36 13.68
N MET A 233 1.69 -0.24 12.95
CA MET A 233 0.39 0.18 12.41
C MET A 233 0.06 -0.50 11.07
N ASP A 234 1.01 -0.51 10.13
CA ASP A 234 0.78 -1.00 8.77
C ASP A 234 0.51 -2.52 8.69
N PRO A 235 1.11 -3.38 9.56
CA PRO A 235 0.78 -4.80 9.58
C PRO A 235 -0.69 -5.12 9.87
N VAL A 236 -1.44 -4.24 10.54
CA VAL A 236 -2.89 -4.39 10.73
C VAL A 236 -3.60 -4.45 9.38
N TRP A 237 -3.26 -3.54 8.47
CA TRP A 237 -3.80 -3.55 7.11
C TRP A 237 -3.36 -4.77 6.32
N TYR A 238 -2.08 -5.15 6.45
CA TYR A 238 -1.57 -6.35 5.79
C TYR A 238 -2.25 -7.62 6.29
N PHE A 239 -2.56 -7.70 7.59
CA PHE A 239 -3.31 -8.82 8.14
C PHE A 239 -4.72 -8.87 7.53
N ILE A 240 -5.47 -7.79 7.56
CA ILE A 240 -6.82 -7.72 6.94
C ILE A 240 -6.72 -8.14 5.47
N THR A 241 -5.72 -7.63 4.74
CA THR A 241 -5.58 -7.87 3.30
C THR A 241 -5.21 -9.31 2.97
N PHE A 242 -4.33 -9.94 3.74
CA PHE A 242 -3.77 -11.24 3.41
C PHE A 242 -4.45 -12.41 4.15
N TRP A 243 -5.11 -12.17 5.27
CA TRP A 243 -5.67 -13.25 6.09
C TRP A 243 -7.19 -13.36 6.06
N ILE A 244 -7.92 -12.33 5.59
CA ILE A 244 -9.38 -12.34 5.58
C ILE A 244 -9.97 -13.58 4.86
N GLY A 245 -9.39 -13.97 3.74
CA GLY A 245 -9.86 -15.14 2.98
C GLY A 245 -9.71 -16.43 3.78
N ARG A 246 -8.54 -16.65 4.40
CA ARG A 246 -8.27 -17.80 5.26
C ARG A 246 -9.15 -17.78 6.51
N TYR A 247 -9.25 -16.62 7.16
CA TYR A 247 -10.12 -16.47 8.33
C TYR A 247 -11.56 -16.89 8.07
N LEU A 248 -12.16 -16.45 6.96
CA LEU A 248 -13.51 -16.80 6.60
C LEU A 248 -13.65 -18.29 6.23
N ALA A 249 -12.62 -18.88 5.63
CA ALA A 249 -12.59 -20.30 5.34
C ALA A 249 -12.45 -21.15 6.61
N ASP A 250 -11.50 -20.79 7.49
CA ASP A 250 -11.11 -21.59 8.65
C ASP A 250 -12.15 -21.58 9.75
N VAL A 251 -12.67 -20.37 10.04
CA VAL A 251 -13.61 -20.19 11.16
C VAL A 251 -15.06 -20.48 10.74
N TYR A 252 -15.44 -20.10 9.52
CA TYR A 252 -16.84 -20.21 9.08
C TYR A 252 -17.08 -21.23 7.97
N GLY A 253 -16.05 -21.95 7.52
CA GLY A 253 -16.17 -22.95 6.47
C GLY A 253 -16.62 -22.40 5.11
N TRP A 254 -16.38 -21.11 4.83
CA TRP A 254 -16.81 -20.51 3.58
C TRP A 254 -15.98 -20.99 2.40
N ASN A 255 -16.66 -21.31 1.31
CA ASN A 255 -16.01 -21.64 0.05
C ASN A 255 -15.46 -20.38 -0.66
N LEU A 256 -14.59 -20.60 -1.64
CA LEU A 256 -13.91 -19.50 -2.36
C LEU A 256 -14.91 -18.54 -3.03
N ALA A 257 -16.02 -19.06 -3.59
CA ALA A 257 -17.03 -18.21 -4.23
C ALA A 257 -17.68 -17.24 -3.24
N LYS A 258 -18.07 -17.75 -2.04
CA LYS A 258 -18.66 -16.92 -0.99
C LYS A 258 -17.65 -15.91 -0.44
N ILE A 259 -16.41 -16.34 -0.19
CA ILE A 259 -15.32 -15.48 0.24
C ILE A 259 -15.14 -14.32 -0.76
N GLY A 260 -15.11 -14.61 -2.08
CA GLY A 260 -14.92 -13.61 -3.11
C GLY A 260 -15.93 -12.46 -3.03
N TRP A 261 -17.20 -12.76 -2.84
CA TRP A 261 -18.24 -11.74 -2.77
C TRP A 261 -18.26 -10.95 -1.46
N PHE A 262 -17.93 -11.57 -0.35
CA PHE A 262 -18.05 -10.93 0.95
C PHE A 262 -16.73 -10.29 1.43
N ALA A 263 -15.58 -10.84 1.06
CA ALA A 263 -14.29 -10.28 1.46
C ALA A 263 -13.98 -8.91 0.81
N MET A 264 -14.70 -8.49 -0.22
CA MET A 264 -14.58 -7.14 -0.79
C MET A 264 -15.20 -6.07 0.12
N LEU A 265 -16.17 -6.40 0.98
CA LEU A 265 -16.91 -5.42 1.79
C LEU A 265 -16.00 -4.61 2.72
N PRO A 266 -15.07 -5.19 3.49
CA PRO A 266 -14.12 -4.41 4.30
C PRO A 266 -13.28 -3.43 3.47
N PHE A 267 -12.93 -3.76 2.22
CA PHE A 267 -12.16 -2.87 1.36
C PHE A 267 -12.99 -1.69 0.87
N ILE A 268 -14.27 -1.93 0.51
CA ILE A 268 -15.20 -0.84 0.14
C ILE A 268 -15.36 0.14 1.30
N VAL A 269 -15.56 -0.37 2.52
CA VAL A 269 -15.70 0.48 3.71
C VAL A 269 -14.39 1.21 4.03
N ALA A 270 -13.24 0.55 3.85
CA ALA A 270 -11.95 1.17 4.03
C ALA A 270 -11.71 2.35 3.07
N ASP A 271 -12.18 2.27 1.82
CA ASP A 271 -12.04 3.37 0.87
C ASP A 271 -12.78 4.63 1.30
N PHE A 272 -13.94 4.50 1.94
CA PHE A 272 -14.59 5.64 2.58
C PHE A 272 -13.73 6.25 3.68
N GLY A 273 -12.89 5.45 4.37
CA GLY A 273 -11.96 5.94 5.37
C GLY A 273 -10.93 6.93 4.79
N ASN A 274 -10.37 6.64 3.61
CA ASN A 274 -9.45 7.56 2.92
C ASN A 274 -10.08 8.94 2.69
N ILE A 275 -11.32 8.97 2.23
CA ILE A 275 -12.04 10.22 1.91
C ILE A 275 -12.46 10.94 3.20
N LEU A 276 -13.18 10.23 4.06
CA LEU A 276 -13.76 10.80 5.28
C LEU A 276 -12.69 11.20 6.30
N GLY A 277 -11.56 10.49 6.36
CA GLY A 277 -10.42 10.85 7.20
C GLY A 277 -9.82 12.21 6.84
N GLY A 278 -9.66 12.49 5.55
CA GLY A 278 -9.22 13.79 5.06
C GLY A 278 -10.24 14.91 5.32
N LEU A 279 -11.52 14.65 5.00
CA LEU A 279 -12.63 15.60 5.20
C LEU A 279 -12.81 15.96 6.69
N PHE A 280 -12.70 14.98 7.58
CA PHE A 280 -12.78 15.18 9.03
C PHE A 280 -11.68 16.15 9.51
N THR A 281 -10.46 15.96 9.06
CA THR A 281 -9.36 16.86 9.41
C THR A 281 -9.58 18.27 8.90
N GLN A 282 -10.04 18.43 7.65
CA GLN A 282 -10.37 19.73 7.09
C GLN A 282 -11.51 20.41 7.88
N TRP A 283 -12.51 19.65 8.31
CA TRP A 283 -13.61 20.17 9.11
C TRP A 283 -13.15 20.70 10.48
N ILE A 284 -12.23 19.97 11.17
CA ILE A 284 -11.65 20.44 12.43
C ILE A 284 -10.84 21.72 12.22
N ILE A 285 -10.04 21.79 11.15
CA ILE A 285 -9.24 22.98 10.80
C ILE A 285 -10.15 24.19 10.55
N LYS A 286 -11.25 24.00 9.81
CA LYS A 286 -12.25 25.08 9.58
C LYS A 286 -12.90 25.57 10.86
N LYS A 287 -12.95 24.76 11.93
CA LYS A 287 -13.40 25.16 13.28
C LYS A 287 -12.32 25.91 14.09
N GLY A 288 -11.18 26.26 13.49
CA GLY A 288 -10.13 27.07 14.12
C GLY A 288 -9.06 26.25 14.86
N VAL A 289 -9.07 24.91 14.76
CA VAL A 289 -8.00 24.10 15.35
C VAL A 289 -6.75 24.18 14.49
N PRO A 290 -5.57 24.49 15.05
CA PRO A 290 -4.31 24.54 14.31
C PRO A 290 -4.03 23.20 13.59
N ILE A 291 -3.51 23.28 12.36
CA ILE A 291 -3.25 22.13 11.49
C ILE A 291 -2.52 20.98 12.20
N PRO A 292 -1.38 21.22 12.92
CA PRO A 292 -0.68 20.14 13.62
C PRO A 292 -1.54 19.43 14.66
N LYS A 293 -2.35 20.19 15.41
CA LYS A 293 -3.25 19.64 16.43
C LYS A 293 -4.42 18.89 15.80
N ALA A 294 -5.01 19.43 14.73
CA ALA A 294 -6.10 18.78 13.99
C ALA A 294 -5.69 17.42 13.44
N ARG A 295 -4.48 17.33 12.85
CA ARG A 295 -3.94 16.06 12.35
C ARG A 295 -3.69 15.04 13.47
N LYS A 296 -3.12 15.46 14.62
CA LYS A 296 -2.92 14.57 15.76
C LYS A 296 -4.24 14.05 16.33
N ILE A 297 -5.27 14.89 16.41
CA ILE A 297 -6.62 14.49 16.82
C ILE A 297 -7.18 13.45 15.84
N ALA A 298 -7.13 13.72 14.55
CA ALA A 298 -7.62 12.79 13.53
C ALA A 298 -6.91 11.45 13.58
N VAL A 299 -5.57 11.45 13.63
CA VAL A 299 -4.76 10.24 13.77
C VAL A 299 -5.09 9.48 15.06
N GLY A 300 -5.31 10.18 16.18
CA GLY A 300 -5.71 9.57 17.45
C GLY A 300 -7.07 8.86 17.33
N ILE A 301 -8.08 9.55 16.81
CA ILE A 301 -9.42 9.00 16.63
C ILE A 301 -9.39 7.80 15.69
N PHE A 302 -8.81 7.93 14.51
CA PHE A 302 -8.82 6.86 13.52
C PHE A 302 -7.88 5.70 13.88
N GLY A 303 -6.78 5.95 14.59
CA GLY A 303 -5.96 4.92 15.19
C GLY A 303 -6.71 4.09 16.23
N LEU A 304 -7.53 4.73 17.07
CA LEU A 304 -8.42 4.02 17.98
C LEU A 304 -9.55 3.29 17.24
N THR A 305 -10.13 3.90 16.19
CA THR A 305 -11.14 3.24 15.34
C THR A 305 -10.57 1.98 14.67
N MET A 306 -9.28 1.92 14.40
CA MET A 306 -8.59 0.71 13.91
C MET A 306 -8.35 -0.30 15.05
N ALA A 307 -7.85 0.13 16.20
CA ALA A 307 -7.39 -0.73 17.28
C ALA A 307 -8.53 -1.38 18.07
N LEU A 308 -9.55 -0.59 18.45
CA LEU A 308 -10.62 -1.04 19.34
C LEU A 308 -11.48 -2.18 18.76
N PRO A 309 -11.88 -2.17 17.47
CA PRO A 309 -12.60 -3.31 16.90
C PRO A 309 -11.81 -4.61 16.95
N LEU A 310 -10.48 -4.57 16.77
CA LEU A 310 -9.65 -5.76 16.84
C LEU A 310 -9.49 -6.27 18.28
N LEU A 311 -9.41 -5.37 19.26
CA LEU A 311 -9.33 -5.74 20.69
C LEU A 311 -10.64 -6.32 21.21
N LEU A 312 -11.76 -5.67 20.87
CA LEU A 312 -13.08 -5.99 21.41
C LEU A 312 -13.85 -6.98 20.54
N GLY A 313 -13.47 -7.07 19.25
CA GLY A 313 -14.13 -7.92 18.27
C GLY A 313 -14.31 -9.36 18.72
N PRO A 314 -13.29 -10.05 19.23
CA PRO A 314 -13.43 -11.43 19.71
C PRO A 314 -14.51 -11.65 20.76
N PHE A 315 -14.90 -10.63 21.49
CA PHE A 315 -15.93 -10.69 22.53
C PHE A 315 -17.33 -10.31 22.04
N VAL A 316 -17.44 -9.72 20.84
CA VAL A 316 -18.70 -9.20 20.30
C VAL A 316 -19.05 -9.77 18.92
N ILE A 317 -18.12 -10.48 18.28
CA ILE A 317 -18.36 -11.13 16.99
C ILE A 317 -19.44 -12.21 17.19
N ASN A 318 -20.54 -12.05 16.46
CA ASN A 318 -21.58 -13.06 16.35
C ASN A 318 -21.69 -13.48 14.87
N GLY A 319 -20.99 -14.54 14.53
CA GLY A 319 -20.94 -15.09 13.18
C GLY A 319 -20.17 -14.26 12.15
N PRO A 320 -20.19 -14.69 10.88
CA PRO A 320 -19.33 -14.16 9.84
C PRO A 320 -19.62 -12.70 9.46
N ILE A 321 -20.86 -12.25 9.58
CA ILE A 321 -21.22 -10.84 9.31
C ILE A 321 -20.64 -9.93 10.37
N GLY A 322 -20.71 -10.33 11.66
CA GLY A 322 -20.08 -9.59 12.76
C GLY A 322 -18.57 -9.47 12.56
N ALA A 323 -17.91 -10.53 12.10
CA ALA A 323 -16.50 -10.54 11.78
C ALA A 323 -16.16 -9.57 10.64
N LEU A 324 -16.94 -9.56 9.56
CA LEU A 324 -16.75 -8.63 8.44
C LEU A 324 -16.94 -7.18 8.88
N ILE A 325 -17.90 -6.88 9.75
CA ILE A 325 -18.12 -5.54 10.30
C ILE A 325 -16.91 -5.09 11.12
N VAL A 326 -16.37 -5.94 11.99
CA VAL A 326 -15.18 -5.65 12.80
C VAL A 326 -13.99 -5.33 11.90
N LEU A 327 -13.72 -6.17 10.88
CA LEU A 327 -12.63 -5.95 9.93
C LEU A 327 -12.86 -4.71 9.06
N ALA A 328 -14.11 -4.42 8.68
CA ALA A 328 -14.47 -3.22 7.93
C ALA A 328 -14.22 -1.93 8.73
N ILE A 329 -14.61 -1.90 10.00
CA ILE A 329 -14.36 -0.74 10.87
C ILE A 329 -12.86 -0.56 11.13
N ALA A 330 -12.14 -1.66 11.36
CA ALA A 330 -10.68 -1.61 11.53
C ALA A 330 -9.99 -1.12 10.23
N GLY A 331 -10.40 -1.60 9.06
CA GLY A 331 -9.93 -1.16 7.76
C GLY A 331 -10.21 0.32 7.49
N PHE A 332 -11.42 0.77 7.79
CA PHE A 332 -11.80 2.20 7.73
C PHE A 332 -10.89 3.05 8.62
N GLY A 333 -10.68 2.62 9.87
CA GLY A 333 -9.79 3.29 10.80
C GLY A 333 -8.36 3.40 10.26
N TYR A 334 -7.82 2.30 9.70
CA TYR A 334 -6.49 2.29 9.10
C TYR A 334 -6.36 3.27 7.94
N THR A 335 -7.28 3.25 6.99
CA THR A 335 -7.18 4.08 5.78
C THR A 335 -7.38 5.56 6.11
N ALA A 336 -8.28 5.90 7.03
CA ALA A 336 -8.46 7.26 7.53
C ALA A 336 -7.22 7.75 8.32
N TYR A 337 -6.61 6.88 9.14
CA TYR A 337 -5.33 7.13 9.79
C TYR A 337 -4.22 7.36 8.76
N SER A 338 -4.09 6.48 7.78
CA SER A 338 -3.07 6.53 6.73
C SER A 338 -3.16 7.82 5.91
N ALA A 339 -4.36 8.21 5.48
CA ALA A 339 -4.59 9.45 4.74
C ALA A 339 -4.08 10.69 5.50
N ASN A 340 -4.25 10.72 6.82
CA ASN A 340 -3.77 11.80 7.67
C ASN A 340 -2.25 11.75 7.90
N THR A 341 -1.69 10.57 8.12
CA THR A 341 -0.23 10.42 8.32
C THR A 341 0.54 10.69 7.05
N MET A 342 -0.04 10.44 5.87
CA MET A 342 0.58 10.79 4.58
C MET A 342 0.88 12.28 4.42
N ALA A 343 0.11 13.12 5.05
CA ALA A 343 0.29 14.57 4.96
C ALA A 343 1.33 15.11 5.97
N PHE A 344 1.68 14.38 7.04
CA PHE A 344 2.59 14.84 8.08
C PHE A 344 3.98 15.26 7.60
N PRO A 345 4.68 14.49 6.74
CA PRO A 345 6.01 14.87 6.32
C PRO A 345 6.06 16.26 5.65
N ALA A 346 5.02 16.61 4.87
CA ALA A 346 4.96 17.91 4.21
C ALA A 346 4.84 19.09 5.19
N ASP A 347 4.35 18.86 6.42
CA ASP A 347 4.23 19.89 7.46
C ASP A 347 5.52 20.03 8.28
N VAL A 348 6.37 18.99 8.33
CA VAL A 348 7.55 18.93 9.22
C VAL A 348 8.86 19.13 8.48
N VAL A 349 9.01 18.50 7.31
CA VAL A 349 10.28 18.53 6.55
C VAL A 349 10.18 19.42 5.31
N PRO A 350 11.33 19.89 4.74
CA PRO A 350 11.33 20.58 3.47
C PRO A 350 10.67 19.76 2.37
N LYS A 351 10.05 20.42 1.39
CA LYS A 351 9.35 19.74 0.28
C LYS A 351 10.25 18.75 -0.45
N SER A 352 11.53 19.07 -0.62
CA SER A 352 12.54 18.21 -1.24
C SER A 352 12.82 16.90 -0.47
N ALA A 353 12.55 16.86 0.84
CA ALA A 353 12.78 15.70 1.69
C ALA A 353 11.52 14.83 1.92
N THR A 354 10.34 15.31 1.55
CA THR A 354 9.06 14.62 1.82
C THR A 354 9.04 13.20 1.26
N ALA A 355 9.48 13.02 0.01
CA ALA A 355 9.53 11.68 -0.61
C ALA A 355 10.54 10.76 0.09
N SER A 356 11.70 11.29 0.51
CA SER A 356 12.71 10.51 1.23
C SER A 356 12.23 10.06 2.60
N VAL A 357 11.46 10.90 3.32
CA VAL A 357 10.84 10.53 4.59
C VAL A 357 9.81 9.39 4.40
N TRP A 358 9.02 9.47 3.32
CA TRP A 358 8.10 8.39 2.98
C TRP A 358 8.81 7.08 2.63
N GLY A 359 9.92 7.15 1.88
CA GLY A 359 10.75 5.98 1.59
C GLY A 359 11.27 5.31 2.87
N ILE A 360 11.80 6.11 3.80
CA ILE A 360 12.28 5.62 5.11
C ILE A 360 11.14 5.02 5.94
N ALA A 361 9.99 5.70 6.01
CA ALA A 361 8.83 5.22 6.74
C ALA A 361 8.27 3.91 6.15
N SER A 362 8.35 3.74 4.82
CA SER A 362 7.95 2.51 4.13
C SER A 362 8.84 1.31 4.46
N VAL A 363 10.13 1.54 4.81
CA VAL A 363 10.99 0.47 5.34
C VAL A 363 10.42 -0.04 6.68
N GLY A 364 9.95 0.86 7.56
CA GLY A 364 9.26 0.46 8.79
C GLY A 364 8.03 -0.41 8.52
N ALA A 365 7.18 0.01 7.58
CA ALA A 365 6.02 -0.77 7.16
C ALA A 365 6.40 -2.17 6.63
N GLY A 366 7.44 -2.23 5.80
CA GLY A 366 7.96 -3.49 5.26
C GLY A 366 8.50 -4.43 6.34
N LEU A 367 9.29 -3.91 7.30
CA LEU A 367 9.78 -4.66 8.45
C LEU A 367 8.62 -5.22 9.28
N GLY A 368 7.62 -4.39 9.58
CA GLY A 368 6.41 -4.83 10.26
C GLY A 368 5.70 -5.95 9.49
N GLY A 369 5.56 -5.80 8.17
CA GLY A 369 4.98 -6.83 7.30
C GLY A 369 5.73 -8.16 7.41
N VAL A 370 7.05 -8.16 7.32
CA VAL A 370 7.89 -9.37 7.46
C VAL A 370 7.67 -10.06 8.81
N ILE A 371 7.81 -9.30 9.89
CA ILE A 371 7.76 -9.83 11.25
C ILE A 371 6.36 -10.39 11.56
N PHE A 372 5.33 -9.58 11.35
CA PHE A 372 4.00 -9.93 11.84
C PHE A 372 3.21 -10.87 10.94
N GLN A 373 3.53 -10.95 9.64
CA GLN A 373 2.98 -12.02 8.80
C GLN A 373 3.51 -13.40 9.22
N SER A 374 4.81 -13.49 9.51
CA SER A 374 5.41 -14.74 10.00
C SER A 374 4.85 -15.13 11.38
N ILE A 375 4.79 -14.18 12.32
CA ILE A 375 4.23 -14.41 13.66
C ILE A 375 2.76 -14.86 13.58
N SER A 376 1.95 -14.24 12.73
CA SER A 376 0.54 -14.61 12.57
C SER A 376 0.38 -16.05 12.09
N GLY A 377 1.16 -16.47 11.11
CA GLY A 377 1.09 -17.83 10.60
C GLY A 377 1.46 -18.87 11.65
N VAL A 378 2.56 -18.63 12.39
CA VAL A 378 2.99 -19.51 13.48
C VAL A 378 1.98 -19.52 14.63
N ALA A 379 1.45 -18.36 15.01
CA ALA A 379 0.45 -18.25 16.08
C ALA A 379 -0.84 -18.99 15.73
N ILE A 380 -1.38 -18.77 14.52
CA ILE A 380 -2.60 -19.46 14.08
C ILE A 380 -2.38 -20.98 14.08
N LYS A 381 -1.29 -21.46 13.49
CA LYS A 381 -0.97 -22.88 13.45
C LYS A 381 -0.88 -23.50 14.85
N ASN A 382 -0.10 -22.91 15.74
CA ASN A 382 0.14 -23.46 17.08
C ASN A 382 -1.13 -23.43 17.94
N LEU A 383 -1.89 -22.36 17.87
CA LEU A 383 -3.12 -22.24 18.63
C LEU A 383 -4.22 -23.14 18.08
N SER A 384 -4.38 -23.25 16.76
CA SER A 384 -5.36 -24.14 16.15
C SER A 384 -5.08 -25.64 16.33
N THR A 385 -3.85 -26.01 16.71
CA THR A 385 -3.50 -27.39 17.06
C THR A 385 -4.05 -27.79 18.45
N ASN A 386 -4.12 -26.82 19.37
CA ASN A 386 -4.54 -27.07 20.77
C ASN A 386 -5.97 -26.57 21.03
N PHE A 387 -6.46 -25.66 20.21
CA PHE A 387 -7.76 -25.02 20.29
C PHE A 387 -8.41 -25.01 18.89
N ASP A 388 -9.58 -24.42 18.76
CA ASP A 388 -10.19 -24.19 17.45
C ASP A 388 -9.63 -22.95 16.74
N TYR A 389 -9.94 -22.80 15.45
CA TYR A 389 -9.52 -21.65 14.66
C TYR A 389 -10.10 -20.32 15.16
N GLU A 390 -11.29 -20.32 15.78
CA GLU A 390 -11.92 -19.13 16.31
C GLU A 390 -11.08 -18.51 17.43
N ILE A 391 -10.58 -19.32 18.36
CA ILE A 391 -9.69 -18.90 19.43
C ILE A 391 -8.34 -18.43 18.86
N ALA A 392 -7.79 -19.16 17.88
CA ALA A 392 -6.53 -18.80 17.24
C ALA A 392 -6.58 -17.42 16.58
N TYR A 393 -7.59 -17.16 15.76
CA TYR A 393 -7.76 -15.85 15.12
C TYR A 393 -8.13 -14.76 16.10
N SER A 394 -8.91 -15.05 17.14
CA SER A 394 -9.23 -14.11 18.21
C SER A 394 -7.98 -13.62 18.94
N ALA A 395 -7.07 -14.52 19.28
CA ALA A 395 -5.78 -14.15 19.88
C ALA A 395 -4.95 -13.25 18.95
N VAL A 396 -4.93 -13.53 17.66
CA VAL A 396 -4.24 -12.73 16.67
C VAL A 396 -4.88 -11.35 16.51
N PHE A 397 -6.21 -11.23 16.49
CA PHE A 397 -6.92 -9.94 16.44
C PHE A 397 -6.56 -9.08 17.66
N ILE A 398 -6.60 -9.65 18.87
CA ILE A 398 -6.19 -8.95 20.09
C ILE A 398 -4.74 -8.48 19.99
N GLY A 399 -3.85 -9.33 19.51
CA GLY A 399 -2.43 -8.99 19.28
C GLY A 399 -2.28 -7.77 18.34
N TYR A 400 -2.98 -7.76 17.21
CA TYR A 400 -2.98 -6.64 16.26
C TYR A 400 -3.62 -5.37 16.85
N GLY A 401 -4.65 -5.50 17.69
CA GLY A 401 -5.25 -4.38 18.39
C GLY A 401 -4.25 -3.72 19.36
N PHE A 402 -3.51 -4.50 20.16
CA PHE A 402 -2.44 -3.99 21.01
C PHE A 402 -1.30 -3.37 20.20
N MET A 403 -0.89 -3.99 19.12
CA MET A 403 0.12 -3.42 18.23
C MET A 403 -0.29 -2.06 17.69
N ALA A 404 -1.54 -1.93 17.25
CA ALA A 404 -2.08 -0.67 16.80
C ALA A 404 -2.02 0.41 17.90
N LEU A 405 -2.34 0.08 19.16
CA LEU A 405 -2.22 1.01 20.28
C LEU A 405 -0.75 1.40 20.55
N ILE A 406 0.19 0.46 20.45
CA ILE A 406 1.62 0.74 20.59
C ILE A 406 2.07 1.69 19.47
N GLY A 407 1.77 1.38 18.22
CA GLY A 407 2.14 2.21 17.07
C GLY A 407 1.51 3.60 17.13
N LEU A 408 0.25 3.70 17.55
CA LEU A 408 -0.44 4.98 17.78
C LEU A 408 0.23 5.79 18.89
N SER A 409 0.57 5.17 20.01
CA SER A 409 1.26 5.81 21.12
C SER A 409 2.64 6.34 20.68
N ILE A 410 3.40 5.56 19.94
CA ILE A 410 4.67 5.97 19.34
C ILE A 410 4.47 7.23 18.49
N LEU A 411 3.48 7.23 17.60
CA LEU A 411 3.23 8.35 16.70
C LEU A 411 2.80 9.61 17.46
N LEU A 412 1.93 9.49 18.46
CA LEU A 412 1.43 10.64 19.19
C LEU A 412 2.44 11.26 20.15
N PHE A 413 3.28 10.45 20.79
CA PHE A 413 4.19 10.89 21.85
C PHE A 413 5.65 11.01 21.42
N LEU A 414 6.16 10.09 20.56
CA LEU A 414 7.57 10.11 20.14
C LEU A 414 7.86 11.09 19.01
N THR A 415 6.92 11.37 18.10
CA THR A 415 7.16 12.29 16.98
C THR A 415 7.33 13.75 17.41
N GLY A 416 7.03 14.09 18.65
CA GLY A 416 7.09 15.47 19.10
C GLY A 416 6.03 16.39 18.48
N PRO A 417 6.19 17.71 18.54
CA PRO A 417 5.30 18.65 17.88
C PRO A 417 5.46 18.54 16.35
N VAL A 418 4.34 18.59 15.63
CA VAL A 418 4.33 18.63 14.17
C VAL A 418 4.59 20.07 13.73
N VAL A 419 5.86 20.46 13.78
CA VAL A 419 6.34 21.81 13.44
C VAL A 419 7.47 21.67 12.46
N ARG A 420 7.59 22.63 11.53
CA ARG A 420 8.63 22.61 10.52
C ARG A 420 10.03 22.60 11.15
N ASP A 421 10.85 21.66 10.75
CA ASP A 421 12.22 21.49 11.25
C ASP A 421 13.14 22.54 10.60
N LYS A 422 13.65 23.46 11.43
CA LYS A 422 14.51 24.56 10.97
C LYS A 422 15.88 24.07 10.50
N GLU A 423 16.47 23.09 11.18
CA GLU A 423 17.79 22.56 10.81
C GLU A 423 17.78 21.87 9.45
N LEU A 424 16.71 21.11 9.17
CA LEU A 424 16.54 20.48 7.86
C LEU A 424 16.23 21.50 6.76
N GLN A 425 15.52 22.58 7.08
CA GLN A 425 15.28 23.68 6.15
C GLN A 425 16.57 24.43 5.83
N GLU A 426 17.33 24.84 6.84
CA GLU A 426 18.62 25.51 6.69
C GLU A 426 19.63 24.67 5.90
N TYR A 427 19.62 23.34 6.09
CA TYR A 427 20.47 22.41 5.33
C TYR A 427 20.18 22.44 3.82
N VAL A 428 18.93 22.66 3.44
CA VAL A 428 18.51 22.72 2.02
C VAL A 428 18.79 24.11 1.45
N ASP A 429 18.70 25.15 2.27
CA ASP A 429 18.83 26.57 1.86
C ASP A 429 20.31 27.06 1.83
N GLN A 430 21.27 26.25 2.31
CA GLN A 430 22.71 26.58 2.35
C GLN A 430 23.44 26.53 0.99
N ASP A 431 22.75 26.30 -0.12
CA ASP A 431 23.21 26.43 -1.50
C ASP A 431 22.45 27.56 -2.22
#